data_5e0af36430e8e19957be7a333c2c18c6
#
_entry.id   5e0af36430e8e19957be7a333c2c18c6
#
_cell.length_a   1.000
_cell.length_b   1.000
_cell.length_c   1.000
_cell.angle_alpha   90.00
_cell.angle_beta   90.00
_cell.angle_gamma   90.00
#
_symmetry.space_group_name_H-M   'P 1'
#
loop_
_entity.id
_entity.type
_entity.pdbx_description
1 polymer ?
#
loop_
_entity_poly.entity_id
_entity_poly.type
_entity_poly.pdbx_seq_one_letter_code
_entity_poly.pdbx_strand_id
1 'polypeptide(L)'
;MKQVKTFLYQINVTRDCNLRCTHCYIHSDVKASSKSMQDEQIISLAHGIVAHMKKINYARAEIHFVGGEPTMLGLPFFQKNIPLFREIIEKGGFEADIMLISNLLHDDIVKIAKLFDKVNTSYEVDTRFVSTKGVYKPKIEKNWLDNLKKLQNEGIDLGVTTAITTPVIKFGATNLLNYFYDNGIKKMHFGFFIPEGDGLVNINNLFPGFHETSEFLIETAKWALERRESDADLWVNPFESMLTAIENDEPLDDIVCPIIAGSADINWDGNTVTCIEEGGSKTPDWAGNIFETSIVEVTSSAKFMKRVIEAAKPQRYCVGCEEYNFCKSGCGVLFKYFDPNLDQDCPGFKQFITFVRGKNESGIKPKSTKYLGKSC
;
A
#
# COMPACT_ATOMS: atom_id res chain seq x y z
N MET A 1 6.81 -24.26 2.50
CA MET A 1 6.25 -24.20 1.11
C MET A 1 7.02 -23.11 0.39
N LYS A 2 7.49 -23.32 -0.86
CA LYS A 2 8.13 -22.22 -1.62
C LYS A 2 7.11 -21.10 -1.81
N GLN A 3 7.47 -19.87 -1.45
CA GLN A 3 6.63 -18.70 -1.65
C GLN A 3 6.27 -18.58 -3.14
N VAL A 4 4.98 -18.45 -3.43
CA VAL A 4 4.50 -18.23 -4.80
C VAL A 4 4.88 -16.81 -5.18
N LYS A 5 5.71 -16.66 -6.23
CA LYS A 5 6.10 -15.33 -6.70
C LYS A 5 4.87 -14.57 -7.20
N THR A 6 4.63 -13.43 -6.61
CA THR A 6 3.52 -12.52 -6.91
C THR A 6 4.04 -11.22 -7.49
N PHE A 7 3.43 -10.72 -8.56
CA PHE A 7 3.70 -9.39 -9.11
C PHE A 7 2.55 -8.45 -8.80
N LEU A 8 2.86 -7.26 -8.30
CA LEU A 8 1.87 -6.25 -7.93
C LEU A 8 1.62 -5.28 -9.09
N TYR A 9 0.36 -5.20 -9.51
CA TYR A 9 -0.13 -4.22 -10.47
C TYR A 9 -1.01 -3.20 -9.76
N GLN A 10 -0.54 -1.97 -9.65
CA GLN A 10 -1.36 -0.87 -9.14
C GLN A 10 -1.95 -0.09 -10.32
N ILE A 11 -3.26 -0.13 -10.45
CA ILE A 11 -4.00 0.42 -11.58
C ILE A 11 -4.71 1.69 -11.11
N ASN A 12 -4.15 2.84 -11.46
CA ASN A 12 -4.76 4.13 -11.17
C ASN A 12 -5.80 4.45 -12.26
N VAL A 13 -7.02 3.98 -12.06
CA VAL A 13 -8.11 4.21 -13.03
C VAL A 13 -8.45 5.70 -13.19
N THR A 14 -8.11 6.52 -12.19
CA THR A 14 -8.14 7.98 -12.20
C THR A 14 -7.24 8.53 -11.09
N ARG A 15 -6.70 9.72 -11.26
CA ARG A 15 -6.03 10.44 -10.16
C ARG A 15 -6.93 11.49 -9.52
N ASP A 16 -8.14 11.72 -10.06
CA ASP A 16 -9.12 12.59 -9.41
C ASP A 16 -9.62 11.98 -8.09
N CYS A 17 -10.00 12.85 -7.16
CA CYS A 17 -10.42 12.45 -5.81
C CYS A 17 -11.37 13.48 -5.20
N ASN A 18 -12.35 13.02 -4.48
CA ASN A 18 -13.28 13.86 -3.70
C ASN A 18 -12.75 14.28 -2.33
N LEU A 19 -11.56 13.79 -1.91
CA LEU A 19 -10.84 14.24 -0.72
C LEU A 19 -9.62 15.11 -1.05
N ARG A 20 -9.11 15.81 -0.04
CA ARG A 20 -7.90 16.65 -0.14
C ARG A 20 -6.98 16.41 1.05
N CYS A 21 -6.64 15.11 1.26
CA CYS A 21 -5.75 14.68 2.33
C CYS A 21 -4.41 15.42 2.24
N THR A 22 -3.95 16.00 3.34
CA THR A 22 -2.70 16.77 3.36
C THR A 22 -1.44 15.91 3.26
N HIS A 23 -1.55 14.63 3.58
CA HIS A 23 -0.48 13.62 3.49
C HIS A 23 -0.44 12.88 2.15
N CYS A 24 -1.32 13.22 1.20
CA CYS A 24 -1.51 12.44 -0.03
C CYS A 24 -0.25 12.47 -0.91
N TYR A 25 0.18 11.30 -1.40
CA TYR A 25 1.29 11.19 -2.34
C TYR A 25 0.97 11.77 -3.73
N ILE A 26 -0.33 11.93 -4.06
CA ILE A 26 -0.75 12.57 -5.32
C ILE A 26 -0.85 14.07 -5.11
N HIS A 27 -0.12 14.82 -5.94
CA HIS A 27 -0.18 16.28 -5.91
C HIS A 27 -1.55 16.81 -6.36
N SER A 28 -2.02 17.89 -5.75
CA SER A 28 -3.34 18.49 -6.04
C SER A 28 -3.52 18.91 -7.50
N ASP A 29 -2.48 19.38 -8.18
CA ASP A 29 -2.54 19.73 -9.62
C ASP A 29 -2.73 18.48 -10.48
N VAL A 30 -2.14 17.34 -10.10
CA VAL A 30 -2.32 16.05 -10.79
C VAL A 30 -3.76 15.56 -10.64
N LYS A 31 -4.35 15.70 -9.44
CA LYS A 31 -5.76 15.38 -9.22
C LYS A 31 -6.68 16.25 -10.10
N ALA A 32 -6.43 17.55 -10.15
CA ALA A 32 -7.24 18.51 -10.89
C ALA A 32 -7.18 18.32 -12.41
N SER A 33 -6.09 17.78 -12.95
CA SER A 33 -5.88 17.53 -14.38
C SER A 33 -6.18 16.11 -14.83
N SER A 34 -6.52 15.22 -13.89
CA SER A 34 -6.74 13.81 -14.17
C SER A 34 -7.98 13.57 -15.02
N LYS A 35 -7.89 12.53 -15.86
CA LYS A 35 -9.02 11.89 -16.54
C LYS A 35 -9.18 10.48 -16.00
N SER A 36 -10.00 9.68 -16.68
CA SER A 36 -10.29 8.31 -16.28
C SER A 36 -9.91 7.32 -17.37
N MET A 37 -9.49 6.13 -16.96
CA MET A 37 -9.26 5.00 -17.84
C MET A 37 -10.55 4.60 -18.53
N GLN A 38 -10.49 4.29 -19.81
CA GLN A 38 -11.64 3.87 -20.61
C GLN A 38 -11.81 2.35 -20.57
N ASP A 39 -13.00 1.86 -20.91
CA ASP A 39 -13.31 0.42 -20.87
C ASP A 39 -12.35 -0.41 -21.72
N GLU A 40 -12.04 0.07 -22.94
CA GLU A 40 -11.14 -0.61 -23.87
C GLU A 40 -9.70 -0.70 -23.32
N GLN A 41 -9.30 0.33 -22.55
CA GLN A 41 -7.99 0.36 -21.89
C GLN A 41 -7.90 -0.68 -20.75
N ILE A 42 -8.98 -0.86 -19.98
CA ILE A 42 -9.06 -1.91 -18.94
C ILE A 42 -8.91 -3.31 -19.55
N ILE A 43 -9.60 -3.56 -20.68
CA ILE A 43 -9.51 -4.84 -21.38
C ILE A 43 -8.11 -5.07 -21.95
N SER A 44 -7.55 -4.05 -22.60
CA SER A 44 -6.17 -4.10 -23.12
C SER A 44 -5.16 -4.37 -22.02
N LEU A 45 -5.31 -3.71 -20.87
CA LEU A 45 -4.47 -3.92 -19.70
C LEU A 45 -4.55 -5.36 -19.17
N ALA A 46 -5.75 -5.95 -19.07
CA ALA A 46 -5.92 -7.33 -18.63
C ALA A 46 -5.14 -8.31 -19.52
N HIS A 47 -5.25 -8.16 -20.85
CA HIS A 47 -4.48 -8.97 -21.81
C HIS A 47 -2.97 -8.72 -21.67
N GLY A 48 -2.56 -7.47 -21.46
CA GLY A 48 -1.18 -7.09 -21.21
C GLY A 48 -0.60 -7.76 -19.96
N ILE A 49 -1.36 -7.78 -18.86
CA ILE A 49 -0.98 -8.47 -17.61
C ILE A 49 -0.77 -9.95 -17.86
N VAL A 50 -1.69 -10.63 -18.56
CA VAL A 50 -1.55 -12.05 -18.92
C VAL A 50 -0.25 -12.30 -19.70
N ALA A 51 0.04 -11.47 -20.71
CA ALA A 51 1.28 -11.59 -21.49
C ALA A 51 2.53 -11.36 -20.61
N HIS A 52 2.49 -10.38 -19.73
CA HIS A 52 3.59 -10.08 -18.81
C HIS A 52 3.82 -11.21 -17.81
N MET A 53 2.76 -11.73 -17.16
CA MET A 53 2.85 -12.84 -16.22
C MET A 53 3.48 -14.09 -16.83
N LYS A 54 3.10 -14.42 -18.08
CA LYS A 54 3.73 -15.51 -18.85
C LYS A 54 5.22 -15.25 -19.07
N LYS A 55 5.60 -14.02 -19.39
CA LYS A 55 7.00 -13.66 -19.66
C LYS A 55 7.88 -13.74 -18.42
N ILE A 56 7.39 -13.26 -17.26
CA ILE A 56 8.17 -13.26 -16.01
C ILE A 56 8.06 -14.60 -15.25
N ASN A 57 7.21 -15.52 -15.70
CA ASN A 57 6.98 -16.82 -15.08
C ASN A 57 6.57 -16.72 -13.59
N TYR A 58 5.63 -15.80 -13.29
CA TYR A 58 5.01 -15.68 -11.98
C TYR A 58 3.64 -16.36 -12.01
N ALA A 59 3.24 -16.97 -10.89
CA ALA A 59 2.01 -17.74 -10.83
C ALA A 59 0.79 -16.88 -10.41
N ARG A 60 1.01 -15.78 -9.69
CA ARG A 60 -0.06 -14.97 -9.12
C ARG A 60 0.11 -13.49 -9.45
N ALA A 61 -0.99 -12.86 -9.86
CA ALA A 61 -1.08 -11.41 -10.02
C ALA A 61 -1.86 -10.83 -8.84
N GLU A 62 -1.26 -9.90 -8.11
CA GLU A 62 -1.95 -9.04 -7.16
C GLU A 62 -2.30 -7.74 -7.86
N ILE A 63 -3.58 -7.38 -7.86
CA ILE A 63 -4.09 -6.30 -8.68
C ILE A 63 -4.87 -5.33 -7.81
N HIS A 64 -4.34 -4.12 -7.66
CA HIS A 64 -4.96 -3.06 -6.89
C HIS A 64 -5.61 -2.03 -7.83
N PHE A 65 -6.92 -1.90 -7.77
CA PHE A 65 -7.63 -0.76 -8.34
C PHE A 65 -7.56 0.40 -7.36
N VAL A 66 -6.78 1.39 -7.73
CA VAL A 66 -6.39 2.52 -6.87
C VAL A 66 -6.45 3.83 -7.69
N GLY A 67 -5.93 4.88 -7.16
CA GLY A 67 -5.81 6.19 -7.81
C GLY A 67 -5.98 7.33 -6.82
N GLY A 68 -6.65 8.41 -7.22
CA GLY A 68 -7.17 9.40 -6.29
C GLY A 68 -8.31 8.78 -5.49
N GLU A 69 -9.45 8.59 -6.16
CA GLU A 69 -10.57 7.79 -5.65
C GLU A 69 -11.20 7.01 -6.82
N PRO A 70 -10.95 5.70 -6.93
CA PRO A 70 -11.43 4.91 -8.06
C PRO A 70 -12.94 4.87 -8.17
N THR A 71 -13.68 4.90 -7.04
CA THR A 71 -15.14 4.81 -7.05
C THR A 71 -15.83 6.02 -7.68
N MET A 72 -15.12 7.11 -7.97
CA MET A 72 -15.64 8.23 -8.75
C MET A 72 -16.05 7.85 -10.18
N LEU A 73 -15.57 6.72 -10.71
CA LEU A 73 -16.01 6.19 -12.00
C LEU A 73 -17.44 5.60 -11.94
N GLY A 74 -17.96 5.38 -10.74
CA GLY A 74 -19.32 4.91 -10.49
C GLY A 74 -19.53 3.41 -10.69
N LEU A 75 -20.61 2.92 -10.14
CA LEU A 75 -20.97 1.49 -10.17
C LEU A 75 -21.02 0.87 -11.57
N PRO A 76 -21.60 1.53 -12.63
CA PRO A 76 -21.67 0.93 -13.98
C PRO A 76 -20.30 0.58 -14.56
N PHE A 77 -19.28 1.42 -14.31
CA PHE A 77 -17.92 1.13 -14.77
C PHE A 77 -17.39 -0.18 -14.17
N PHE A 78 -17.51 -0.36 -12.87
CA PHE A 78 -17.01 -1.57 -12.20
C PHE A 78 -17.81 -2.81 -12.54
N GLN A 79 -19.14 -2.71 -12.63
CA GLN A 79 -20.01 -3.84 -13.03
C GLN A 79 -19.68 -4.37 -14.42
N LYS A 80 -19.30 -3.49 -15.35
CA LYS A 80 -18.90 -3.87 -16.70
C LYS A 80 -17.50 -4.46 -16.71
N ASN A 81 -16.54 -3.80 -16.08
CA ASN A 81 -15.12 -4.05 -16.31
C ASN A 81 -14.51 -5.12 -15.40
N ILE A 82 -14.87 -5.16 -14.10
CA ILE A 82 -14.20 -6.09 -13.16
C ILE A 82 -14.46 -7.56 -13.47
N PRO A 83 -15.70 -8.02 -13.78
CA PRO A 83 -15.93 -9.41 -14.13
C PRO A 83 -15.16 -9.83 -15.39
N LEU A 84 -15.14 -8.97 -16.42
CA LEU A 84 -14.44 -9.25 -17.67
C LEU A 84 -12.91 -9.26 -17.49
N PHE A 85 -12.38 -8.32 -16.70
CA PHE A 85 -10.96 -8.26 -16.34
C PHE A 85 -10.53 -9.57 -15.65
N ARG A 86 -11.28 -10.01 -14.65
CA ARG A 86 -11.05 -11.28 -13.94
C ARG A 86 -11.08 -12.47 -14.91
N GLU A 87 -12.11 -12.56 -15.74
CA GLU A 87 -12.25 -13.64 -16.73
C GLU A 87 -11.03 -13.73 -17.66
N ILE A 88 -10.49 -12.60 -18.12
CA ILE A 88 -9.30 -12.57 -18.98
C ILE A 88 -8.08 -13.11 -18.24
N ILE A 89 -7.84 -12.69 -17.00
CA ILE A 89 -6.70 -13.14 -16.19
C ILE A 89 -6.79 -14.65 -15.92
N GLU A 90 -7.96 -15.13 -15.50
CA GLU A 90 -8.20 -16.55 -15.19
C GLU A 90 -8.10 -17.44 -16.44
N LYS A 91 -8.66 -17.02 -17.59
CA LYS A 91 -8.47 -17.69 -18.88
C LYS A 91 -7.01 -17.69 -19.34
N GLY A 92 -6.23 -16.71 -18.89
CA GLY A 92 -4.78 -16.66 -19.07
C GLY A 92 -4.02 -17.72 -18.30
N GLY A 93 -4.66 -18.37 -17.32
CA GLY A 93 -4.09 -19.43 -16.47
C GLY A 93 -3.50 -18.90 -15.16
N PHE A 94 -3.90 -17.70 -14.70
CA PHE A 94 -3.38 -17.06 -13.48
C PHE A 94 -4.47 -16.88 -12.43
N GLU A 95 -4.09 -16.98 -11.16
CA GLU A 95 -4.92 -16.48 -10.07
C GLU A 95 -4.89 -14.94 -10.06
N ALA A 96 -6.07 -14.34 -9.98
CA ALA A 96 -6.23 -12.91 -9.78
C ALA A 96 -6.69 -12.64 -8.34
N ASP A 97 -5.90 -11.85 -7.60
CA ASP A 97 -6.32 -11.27 -6.31
C ASP A 97 -6.60 -9.78 -6.57
N ILE A 98 -7.87 -9.43 -6.71
CA ILE A 98 -8.28 -8.08 -7.12
C ILE A 98 -8.78 -7.31 -5.93
N MET A 99 -8.06 -6.25 -5.56
CA MET A 99 -8.36 -5.39 -4.42
C MET A 99 -8.85 -4.02 -4.88
N LEU A 100 -9.86 -3.50 -4.18
CA LEU A 100 -10.26 -2.10 -4.26
C LEU A 100 -9.62 -1.31 -3.13
N ILE A 101 -8.92 -0.21 -3.46
CA ILE A 101 -8.43 0.75 -2.47
C ILE A 101 -9.27 2.04 -2.60
N SER A 102 -10.08 2.34 -1.58
CA SER A 102 -11.08 3.42 -1.65
C SER A 102 -11.22 4.18 -0.34
N ASN A 103 -11.63 5.43 -0.44
CA ASN A 103 -12.01 6.24 0.72
C ASN A 103 -13.43 5.93 1.25
N LEU A 104 -14.13 4.99 0.67
CA LEU A 104 -15.46 4.48 1.06
C LEU A 104 -16.61 5.50 1.01
N LEU A 105 -16.47 6.66 0.38
CA LEU A 105 -17.47 7.73 0.43
C LEU A 105 -18.52 7.67 -0.68
N HIS A 106 -18.43 6.68 -1.59
CA HIS A 106 -19.42 6.51 -2.66
C HIS A 106 -20.69 5.87 -2.17
N ASP A 107 -21.85 6.33 -2.64
CA ASP A 107 -23.18 5.84 -2.19
C ASP A 107 -23.39 4.34 -2.50
N ASP A 108 -22.88 3.86 -3.65
CA ASP A 108 -22.94 2.45 -4.05
C ASP A 108 -21.74 1.62 -3.59
N ILE A 109 -20.97 2.08 -2.59
CA ILE A 109 -19.72 1.43 -2.19
C ILE A 109 -19.87 -0.07 -1.89
N VAL A 110 -20.98 -0.48 -1.27
CA VAL A 110 -21.26 -1.90 -0.97
C VAL A 110 -21.40 -2.72 -2.25
N LYS A 111 -22.11 -2.20 -3.26
CA LYS A 111 -22.29 -2.89 -4.54
C LYS A 111 -20.99 -2.98 -5.32
N ILE A 112 -20.18 -1.91 -5.29
CA ILE A 112 -18.86 -1.87 -5.91
C ILE A 112 -17.94 -2.88 -5.22
N ALA A 113 -17.85 -2.85 -3.90
CA ALA A 113 -17.00 -3.71 -3.10
C ALA A 113 -17.23 -5.22 -3.37
N LYS A 114 -18.49 -5.63 -3.59
CA LYS A 114 -18.83 -7.04 -3.90
C LYS A 114 -18.25 -7.57 -5.22
N LEU A 115 -17.70 -6.71 -6.07
CA LEU A 115 -17.03 -7.10 -7.31
C LEU A 115 -15.56 -7.46 -7.10
N PHE A 116 -15.01 -7.15 -5.93
CA PHE A 116 -13.60 -7.34 -5.58
C PHE A 116 -13.44 -8.46 -4.54
N ASP A 117 -12.23 -9.02 -4.46
CA ASP A 117 -11.91 -10.05 -3.47
C ASP A 117 -11.68 -9.44 -2.09
N LYS A 118 -11.13 -8.22 -2.07
CA LYS A 118 -10.80 -7.47 -0.86
C LYS A 118 -11.05 -5.98 -1.07
N VAL A 119 -11.29 -5.29 0.02
CA VAL A 119 -11.33 -3.83 0.06
C VAL A 119 -10.31 -3.34 1.09
N ASN A 120 -9.54 -2.33 0.71
CA ASN A 120 -8.71 -1.61 1.65
C ASN A 120 -9.13 -0.13 1.68
N THR A 121 -9.11 0.45 2.86
CA THR A 121 -9.34 1.88 3.06
C THR A 121 -8.22 2.46 3.90
N SER A 122 -8.19 3.76 4.04
CA SER A 122 -7.16 4.40 4.86
C SER A 122 -7.78 5.30 5.91
N TYR A 123 -7.07 5.48 7.01
CA TYR A 123 -7.42 6.40 8.09
C TYR A 123 -6.18 7.09 8.65
N GLU A 124 -6.13 8.39 8.57
CA GLU A 124 -5.07 9.20 9.17
C GLU A 124 -5.67 10.35 9.96
N VAL A 125 -5.28 10.43 11.22
CA VAL A 125 -5.73 11.46 12.17
C VAL A 125 -5.43 12.86 11.62
N ASP A 126 -6.43 13.73 11.65
CA ASP A 126 -6.35 15.16 11.30
C ASP A 126 -5.90 15.51 9.87
N THR A 127 -5.51 14.53 9.07
CA THR A 127 -4.93 14.78 7.74
C THR A 127 -5.77 14.24 6.58
N ARG A 128 -6.69 13.29 6.85
CA ARG A 128 -7.48 12.64 5.79
C ARG A 128 -8.83 13.30 5.54
N PHE A 129 -9.66 13.45 6.54
CA PHE A 129 -11.03 13.97 6.40
C PHE A 129 -11.05 15.49 6.48
N VAL A 130 -10.31 16.12 5.59
CA VAL A 130 -10.12 17.57 5.57
C VAL A 130 -10.71 18.22 4.33
N SER A 131 -11.12 19.48 4.45
CA SER A 131 -11.51 20.30 3.32
C SER A 131 -10.31 20.70 2.47
N THR A 132 -10.56 21.33 1.32
CA THR A 132 -9.53 21.96 0.47
C THR A 132 -8.65 22.99 1.20
N LYS A 133 -9.09 23.45 2.36
CA LYS A 133 -8.35 24.38 3.23
C LYS A 133 -7.63 23.67 4.39
N GLY A 134 -7.55 22.33 4.37
CA GLY A 134 -6.94 21.55 5.44
C GLY A 134 -7.73 21.51 6.76
N VAL A 135 -9.01 21.93 6.75
CA VAL A 135 -9.85 21.92 7.95
C VAL A 135 -10.57 20.59 8.07
N TYR A 136 -10.40 19.91 9.19
CA TYR A 136 -11.05 18.65 9.52
C TYR A 136 -12.60 18.73 9.43
N LYS A 137 -13.22 17.67 8.92
CA LYS A 137 -14.66 17.55 8.66
C LYS A 137 -15.25 16.29 9.31
N PRO A 138 -15.74 16.37 10.55
CA PRO A 138 -16.27 15.20 11.29
C PRO A 138 -17.39 14.45 10.54
N LYS A 139 -18.18 15.16 9.73
CA LYS A 139 -19.24 14.55 8.92
C LYS A 139 -18.67 13.59 7.86
N ILE A 140 -17.52 13.90 7.28
CA ILE A 140 -16.89 13.03 6.28
C ILE A 140 -16.36 11.77 6.96
N GLU A 141 -15.70 11.89 8.11
CA GLU A 141 -15.24 10.75 8.89
C GLU A 141 -16.43 9.87 9.34
N LYS A 142 -17.50 10.49 9.81
CA LYS A 142 -18.72 9.74 10.17
C LYS A 142 -19.26 8.94 8.99
N ASN A 143 -19.36 9.52 7.79
CA ASN A 143 -19.81 8.81 6.60
C ASN A 143 -18.86 7.64 6.24
N TRP A 144 -17.56 7.84 6.37
CA TRP A 144 -16.56 6.78 6.19
C TRP A 144 -16.81 5.62 7.15
N LEU A 145 -17.00 5.91 8.44
CA LEU A 145 -17.27 4.89 9.46
C LEU A 145 -18.61 4.18 9.25
N ASP A 146 -19.66 4.92 8.88
CA ASP A 146 -20.98 4.34 8.58
C ASP A 146 -20.90 3.37 7.37
N ASN A 147 -20.15 3.73 6.33
CA ASN A 147 -19.95 2.87 5.16
C ASN A 147 -19.04 1.67 5.46
N LEU A 148 -18.00 1.86 6.26
CA LEU A 148 -17.16 0.77 6.75
C LEU A 148 -18.00 -0.29 7.48
N LYS A 149 -18.88 0.12 8.38
CA LYS A 149 -19.81 -0.78 9.09
C LYS A 149 -20.78 -1.50 8.15
N LYS A 150 -21.26 -0.84 7.10
CA LYS A 150 -22.10 -1.50 6.07
C LYS A 150 -21.31 -2.61 5.36
N LEU A 151 -20.05 -2.36 5.00
CA LEU A 151 -19.19 -3.37 4.36
C LEU A 151 -18.91 -4.55 5.28
N GLN A 152 -18.63 -4.30 6.56
CA GLN A 152 -18.44 -5.36 7.57
C GLN A 152 -19.71 -6.22 7.72
N ASN A 153 -20.90 -5.61 7.77
CA ASN A 153 -22.18 -6.33 7.87
C ASN A 153 -22.47 -7.21 6.64
N GLU A 154 -21.93 -6.85 5.48
CA GLU A 154 -22.03 -7.64 4.25
C GLU A 154 -20.91 -8.71 4.12
N GLY A 155 -20.08 -8.86 5.13
CA GLY A 155 -19.00 -9.85 5.16
C GLY A 155 -17.85 -9.57 4.20
N ILE A 156 -17.69 -8.31 3.76
CA ILE A 156 -16.58 -7.91 2.88
C ILE A 156 -15.25 -8.02 3.63
N ASP A 157 -14.26 -8.64 3.01
CA ASP A 157 -12.89 -8.65 3.53
C ASP A 157 -12.30 -7.24 3.47
N LEU A 158 -12.16 -6.60 4.63
CA LEU A 158 -11.84 -5.19 4.76
C LEU A 158 -10.61 -4.97 5.62
N GLY A 159 -9.61 -4.24 5.07
CA GLY A 159 -8.45 -3.74 5.79
C GLY A 159 -8.45 -2.23 5.93
N VAL A 160 -7.75 -1.72 6.93
CA VAL A 160 -7.49 -0.28 7.11
C VAL A 160 -5.99 -0.04 7.15
N THR A 161 -5.52 0.83 6.26
CA THR A 161 -4.12 1.29 6.23
C THR A 161 -4.02 2.67 6.86
N THR A 162 -2.96 2.90 7.63
CA THR A 162 -2.61 4.20 8.19
C THR A 162 -1.17 4.56 7.81
N ALA A 163 -0.98 5.68 7.13
CA ALA A 163 0.35 6.28 6.99
C ALA A 163 0.76 6.91 8.32
N ILE A 164 1.91 6.50 8.85
CA ILE A 164 2.43 7.00 10.14
C ILE A 164 2.94 8.42 9.94
N THR A 165 2.11 9.40 10.29
CA THR A 165 2.44 10.83 10.25
C THR A 165 2.61 11.39 11.67
N THR A 166 3.21 12.57 11.79
CA THR A 166 3.34 13.24 13.10
C THR A 166 2.01 13.36 13.87
N PRO A 167 0.86 13.73 13.24
CA PRO A 167 -0.44 13.69 13.93
C PRO A 167 -0.85 12.31 14.44
N VAL A 168 -0.58 11.24 13.65
CA VAL A 168 -0.85 9.86 14.05
C VAL A 168 -0.02 9.45 15.25
N ILE A 169 1.27 9.77 15.28
CA ILE A 169 2.15 9.52 16.44
C ILE A 169 1.65 10.28 17.68
N LYS A 170 1.29 11.55 17.53
CA LYS A 170 0.75 12.36 18.65
C LYS A 170 -0.55 11.82 19.21
N PHE A 171 -1.39 11.22 18.37
CA PHE A 171 -2.62 10.56 18.81
C PHE A 171 -2.32 9.31 19.63
N GLY A 172 -1.22 8.62 19.31
CA GLY A 172 -0.71 7.45 20.00
C GLY A 172 -1.23 6.12 19.42
N ALA A 173 -0.33 5.14 19.34
CA ALA A 173 -0.62 3.82 18.78
C ALA A 173 -1.78 3.12 19.49
N THR A 174 -1.75 3.05 20.82
CA THR A 174 -2.80 2.41 21.64
C THR A 174 -4.17 3.04 21.41
N ASN A 175 -4.27 4.38 21.35
CA ASN A 175 -5.53 5.08 21.12
C ASN A 175 -6.10 4.74 19.74
N LEU A 176 -5.25 4.74 18.70
CA LEU A 176 -5.65 4.44 17.34
C LEU A 176 -6.09 2.99 17.17
N LEU A 177 -5.33 2.05 17.73
CA LEU A 177 -5.65 0.63 17.68
C LEU A 177 -6.94 0.30 18.44
N ASN A 178 -7.16 0.90 19.60
CA ASN A 178 -8.42 0.77 20.32
C ASN A 178 -9.59 1.34 19.51
N TYR A 179 -9.42 2.53 18.91
CA TYR A 179 -10.45 3.11 18.04
C TYR A 179 -10.82 2.17 16.89
N PHE A 180 -9.84 1.55 16.23
CA PHE A 180 -10.08 0.57 15.17
C PHE A 180 -10.77 -0.68 15.70
N TYR A 181 -10.24 -1.25 16.76
CA TYR A 181 -10.74 -2.50 17.34
C TYR A 181 -12.18 -2.37 17.85
N ASP A 182 -12.51 -1.27 18.53
CA ASP A 182 -13.85 -0.97 19.04
C ASP A 182 -14.86 -0.76 17.91
N ASN A 183 -14.40 -0.38 16.71
CA ASN A 183 -15.21 -0.29 15.49
C ASN A 183 -15.19 -1.58 14.64
N GLY A 184 -14.69 -2.70 15.17
CA GLY A 184 -14.69 -4.00 14.50
C GLY A 184 -13.64 -4.15 13.40
N ILE A 185 -12.68 -3.22 13.29
CA ILE A 185 -11.57 -3.32 12.34
C ILE A 185 -10.54 -4.28 12.91
N LYS A 186 -10.35 -5.41 12.22
CA LYS A 186 -9.44 -6.48 12.64
C LYS A 186 -8.16 -6.55 11.82
N LYS A 187 -8.17 -6.03 10.60
CA LYS A 187 -7.01 -5.99 9.69
C LYS A 187 -6.49 -4.57 9.60
N MET A 188 -5.34 -4.34 10.22
CA MET A 188 -4.73 -3.02 10.36
C MET A 188 -3.33 -3.05 9.77
N HIS A 189 -3.02 -2.08 8.91
CA HIS A 189 -1.70 -1.92 8.33
C HIS A 189 -1.16 -0.52 8.63
N PHE A 190 0.06 -0.45 9.16
CA PHE A 190 0.77 0.80 9.45
C PHE A 190 1.92 0.95 8.46
N GLY A 191 1.73 1.84 7.49
CA GLY A 191 2.72 2.16 6.46
C GLY A 191 3.55 3.38 6.82
N PHE A 192 4.73 3.49 6.25
CA PHE A 192 5.59 4.66 6.43
C PHE A 192 5.01 5.84 5.64
N PHE A 193 5.07 7.03 6.23
CA PHE A 193 4.77 8.25 5.49
C PHE A 193 5.89 8.52 4.48
N ILE A 194 5.55 8.53 3.21
CA ILE A 194 6.47 8.84 2.11
C ILE A 194 6.20 10.28 1.66
N PRO A 195 7.18 11.20 1.79
CA PRO A 195 7.00 12.60 1.42
C PRO A 195 7.03 12.81 -0.10
N GLU A 196 5.89 12.60 -0.73
CA GLU A 196 5.65 12.88 -2.16
C GLU A 196 4.30 13.61 -2.33
N GLY A 197 4.06 14.23 -3.47
CA GLY A 197 2.82 14.93 -3.80
C GLY A 197 2.46 16.05 -2.83
N ASP A 198 1.21 16.07 -2.34
CA ASP A 198 0.77 17.04 -1.31
C ASP A 198 1.45 16.77 0.04
N GLY A 199 1.82 15.51 0.32
CA GLY A 199 2.59 15.14 1.50
C GLY A 199 3.96 15.80 1.54
N LEU A 200 4.65 15.93 0.42
CA LEU A 200 5.92 16.65 0.31
C LEU A 200 5.74 18.15 0.58
N VAL A 201 4.65 18.74 0.08
CA VAL A 201 4.34 20.17 0.36
C VAL A 201 4.15 20.42 1.86
N ASN A 202 3.64 19.45 2.60
CA ASN A 202 3.33 19.55 4.02
C ASN A 202 4.36 18.83 4.93
N ILE A 203 5.51 18.46 4.41
CA ILE A 203 6.49 17.58 5.06
C ILE A 203 6.85 18.02 6.48
N ASN A 204 7.03 19.32 6.71
CA ASN A 204 7.42 19.88 8.02
C ASN A 204 6.41 19.60 9.14
N ASN A 205 5.15 19.34 8.80
CA ASN A 205 4.09 19.05 9.76
C ASN A 205 3.74 17.55 9.82
N LEU A 206 4.19 16.77 8.84
CA LEU A 206 3.75 15.40 8.66
C LEU A 206 4.84 14.37 8.87
N PHE A 207 6.09 14.69 8.54
CA PHE A 207 7.19 13.73 8.59
C PHE A 207 7.62 13.49 10.04
N PRO A 208 7.42 12.28 10.58
CA PRO A 208 7.96 11.91 11.89
C PRO A 208 9.44 11.52 11.74
N GLY A 209 10.18 11.53 12.83
CA GLY A 209 11.51 10.95 12.87
C GLY A 209 11.46 9.42 12.68
N PHE A 210 12.60 8.82 12.31
CA PHE A 210 12.68 7.37 12.16
C PHE A 210 12.57 6.66 13.51
N HIS A 211 13.14 7.24 14.56
CA HIS A 211 13.04 6.73 15.91
C HIS A 211 11.58 6.71 16.41
N GLU A 212 10.87 7.83 16.29
CA GLU A 212 9.46 7.94 16.70
C GLU A 212 8.56 6.98 15.92
N THR A 213 8.87 6.76 14.64
CA THR A 213 8.17 5.77 13.82
C THR A 213 8.41 4.35 14.32
N SER A 214 9.65 4.00 14.67
CA SER A 214 9.96 2.68 15.23
C SER A 214 9.32 2.46 16.60
N GLU A 215 9.32 3.46 17.48
CA GLU A 215 8.62 3.38 18.76
C GLU A 215 7.13 3.15 18.58
N PHE A 216 6.49 3.91 17.66
CA PHE A 216 5.09 3.73 17.34
C PHE A 216 4.80 2.29 16.85
N LEU A 217 5.63 1.74 15.96
CA LEU A 217 5.49 0.37 15.47
C LEU A 217 5.70 -0.67 16.60
N ILE A 218 6.64 -0.43 17.49
CA ILE A 218 6.86 -1.29 18.67
C ILE A 218 5.63 -1.28 19.58
N GLU A 219 5.00 -0.10 19.79
CA GLU A 219 3.76 0.00 20.56
C GLU A 219 2.60 -0.73 19.87
N THR A 220 2.46 -0.63 18.54
CA THR A 220 1.44 -1.40 17.81
C THR A 220 1.64 -2.91 17.97
N ALA A 221 2.88 -3.37 17.93
CA ALA A 221 3.21 -4.78 18.12
C ALA A 221 2.92 -5.26 19.57
N LYS A 222 3.24 -4.45 20.58
CA LYS A 222 2.92 -4.76 21.99
C LYS A 222 1.41 -4.89 22.19
N TRP A 223 0.64 -3.93 21.65
CA TRP A 223 -0.82 -3.97 21.70
C TRP A 223 -1.39 -5.22 21.02
N ALA A 224 -0.83 -5.59 19.85
CA ALA A 224 -1.23 -6.79 19.12
C ALA A 224 -0.91 -8.06 19.92
N LEU A 225 0.27 -8.16 20.55
CA LEU A 225 0.69 -9.29 21.37
C LEU A 225 -0.27 -9.58 22.54
N GLU A 226 -0.84 -8.55 23.15
CA GLU A 226 -1.79 -8.72 24.26
C GLU A 226 -3.13 -9.33 23.81
N ARG A 227 -3.50 -9.22 22.53
CA ARG A 227 -4.84 -9.56 22.04
C ARG A 227 -4.86 -10.70 21.03
N ARG A 228 -3.76 -10.96 20.34
CA ARG A 228 -3.70 -11.89 19.20
C ARG A 228 -4.09 -13.33 19.52
N GLU A 229 -3.85 -13.78 20.75
CA GLU A 229 -4.19 -15.16 21.18
C GLU A 229 -5.70 -15.30 21.44
N SER A 230 -6.37 -14.25 21.87
CA SER A 230 -7.81 -14.24 22.14
C SER A 230 -8.65 -13.87 20.92
N ASP A 231 -8.04 -13.29 19.88
CA ASP A 231 -8.71 -12.86 18.64
C ASP A 231 -7.93 -13.39 17.43
N ALA A 232 -8.38 -14.53 16.90
CA ALA A 232 -7.73 -15.20 15.78
C ALA A 232 -7.77 -14.37 14.48
N ASP A 233 -8.77 -13.48 14.32
CA ASP A 233 -8.94 -12.67 13.13
C ASP A 233 -8.14 -11.35 13.17
N LEU A 234 -7.60 -11.01 14.35
CA LEU A 234 -6.79 -9.80 14.51
C LEU A 234 -5.47 -9.93 13.74
N TRP A 235 -5.21 -8.99 12.83
CA TRP A 235 -4.00 -8.92 12.03
C TRP A 235 -3.46 -7.49 12.02
N VAL A 236 -2.28 -7.29 12.59
CA VAL A 236 -1.62 -5.97 12.70
C VAL A 236 -0.30 -6.00 11.96
N ASN A 237 -0.24 -5.34 10.80
CA ASN A 237 0.97 -5.16 10.02
C ASN A 237 1.66 -3.81 10.34
N PRO A 238 3.01 -3.77 10.25
CA PRO A 238 3.92 -4.80 9.71
C PRO A 238 4.34 -5.89 10.70
N PHE A 239 3.84 -5.89 11.94
CA PHE A 239 4.28 -6.85 12.96
C PHE A 239 4.09 -8.33 12.54
N GLU A 240 2.88 -8.71 12.10
CA GLU A 240 2.60 -10.13 11.76
C GLU A 240 3.36 -10.58 10.51
N SER A 241 3.48 -9.72 9.48
CA SER A 241 4.26 -10.05 8.28
C SER A 241 5.76 -10.15 8.58
N MET A 242 6.29 -9.25 9.42
CA MET A 242 7.69 -9.29 9.84
C MET A 242 8.00 -10.53 10.67
N LEU A 243 7.11 -10.90 11.60
CA LEU A 243 7.25 -12.13 12.39
C LEU A 243 7.27 -13.37 11.47
N THR A 244 6.43 -13.38 10.44
CA THR A 244 6.39 -14.45 9.43
C THR A 244 7.69 -14.52 8.64
N ALA A 245 8.22 -13.40 8.18
CA ALA A 245 9.46 -13.32 7.42
C ALA A 245 10.67 -13.79 8.28
N ILE A 246 10.73 -13.38 9.55
CA ILE A 246 11.77 -13.81 10.49
C ILE A 246 11.71 -15.33 10.72
N GLU A 247 10.52 -15.89 10.97
CA GLU A 247 10.36 -17.33 11.22
C GLU A 247 10.75 -18.19 10.03
N ASN A 248 10.51 -17.69 8.81
CA ASN A 248 10.83 -18.39 7.56
C ASN A 248 12.25 -18.12 7.05
N ASP A 249 13.00 -17.24 7.70
CA ASP A 249 14.30 -16.73 7.21
C ASP A 249 14.20 -16.15 5.79
N GLU A 250 13.12 -15.38 5.55
CA GLU A 250 12.83 -14.73 4.26
C GLU A 250 13.11 -13.22 4.35
N PRO A 251 13.56 -12.57 3.25
CA PRO A 251 13.67 -11.11 3.22
C PRO A 251 12.32 -10.42 3.40
N LEU A 252 12.36 -9.17 3.85
CA LEU A 252 11.19 -8.31 3.99
C LEU A 252 10.76 -7.62 2.67
N ASP A 253 10.95 -8.25 1.53
CA ASP A 253 10.74 -7.64 0.21
C ASP A 253 9.37 -6.96 0.09
N ASP A 254 8.34 -7.52 0.72
CA ASP A 254 6.96 -7.03 0.67
C ASP A 254 6.67 -5.83 1.56
N ILE A 255 7.43 -5.70 2.65
CA ILE A 255 7.16 -4.69 3.68
C ILE A 255 7.92 -3.40 3.40
N VAL A 256 9.06 -3.52 2.72
CA VAL A 256 10.02 -2.44 2.63
C VAL A 256 10.05 -1.76 1.27
N CYS A 257 10.04 -2.51 0.19
CA CYS A 257 10.04 -1.94 -1.16
C CYS A 257 9.38 -2.85 -2.19
N PRO A 258 8.16 -2.57 -2.62
CA PRO A 258 7.46 -3.35 -3.65
C PRO A 258 8.23 -3.46 -4.97
N ILE A 259 9.10 -2.47 -5.28
CA ILE A 259 9.91 -2.48 -6.51
C ILE A 259 10.80 -3.73 -6.57
N ILE A 260 11.40 -4.12 -5.44
CA ILE A 260 12.30 -5.28 -5.37
C ILE A 260 11.52 -6.59 -5.55
N ALA A 261 10.33 -6.66 -4.96
CA ALA A 261 9.45 -7.83 -5.07
C ALA A 261 8.80 -7.98 -6.46
N GLY A 262 8.72 -6.89 -7.21
CA GLY A 262 8.12 -6.79 -8.53
C GLY A 262 6.79 -6.04 -8.48
N SER A 263 6.80 -4.79 -8.92
CA SER A 263 5.61 -3.94 -9.01
C SER A 263 5.62 -3.04 -10.24
N ALA A 264 4.42 -2.63 -10.66
CA ALA A 264 4.23 -1.59 -11.65
C ALA A 264 3.03 -0.73 -11.26
N ASP A 265 3.23 0.59 -11.21
CA ASP A 265 2.17 1.59 -11.05
C ASP A 265 1.77 2.12 -12.42
N ILE A 266 0.53 1.86 -12.82
CA ILE A 266 -0.01 2.13 -14.13
C ILE A 266 -1.03 3.25 -14.01
N ASN A 267 -0.77 4.35 -14.67
CA ASN A 267 -1.67 5.51 -14.67
C ASN A 267 -2.84 5.32 -15.65
N TRP A 268 -3.92 6.08 -15.49
CA TRP A 268 -5.13 6.03 -16.32
C TRP A 268 -4.85 6.22 -17.83
N ASP A 269 -3.77 6.87 -18.20
CA ASP A 269 -3.34 7.11 -19.59
C ASP A 269 -2.31 6.08 -20.10
N GLY A 270 -1.96 5.06 -19.29
CA GLY A 270 -1.00 4.01 -19.61
C GLY A 270 0.44 4.34 -19.25
N ASN A 271 0.74 5.56 -18.84
CA ASN A 271 2.07 5.89 -18.31
C ASN A 271 2.38 5.08 -17.07
N THR A 272 3.59 4.53 -16.98
CA THR A 272 3.94 3.53 -15.98
C THR A 272 5.26 3.87 -15.27
N VAL A 273 5.30 3.67 -13.97
CA VAL A 273 6.50 3.72 -13.12
C VAL A 273 6.61 2.45 -12.28
N THR A 274 7.73 2.29 -11.59
CA THR A 274 7.97 1.15 -10.68
C THR A 274 7.36 1.36 -9.28
N CYS A 275 7.24 2.61 -8.83
CA CYS A 275 6.80 2.98 -7.48
C CYS A 275 5.55 3.85 -7.55
N ILE A 276 4.51 3.48 -6.80
CA ILE A 276 3.24 4.22 -6.73
C ILE A 276 3.45 5.66 -6.26
N GLU A 277 4.31 5.88 -5.30
CA GLU A 277 4.58 7.20 -4.74
C GLU A 277 5.16 8.16 -5.79
N GLU A 278 6.03 7.67 -6.66
CA GLU A 278 6.63 8.46 -7.74
C GLU A 278 5.59 8.85 -8.80
N GLY A 279 4.61 7.98 -9.07
CA GLY A 279 3.53 8.24 -10.03
C GLY A 279 2.60 9.39 -9.65
N GLY A 280 2.54 9.76 -8.37
CA GLY A 280 1.72 10.87 -7.85
C GLY A 280 2.38 12.24 -7.90
N SER A 281 3.66 12.35 -8.23
CA SER A 281 4.40 13.62 -8.30
C SER A 281 3.92 14.52 -9.47
N LYS A 282 4.26 15.81 -9.45
CA LYS A 282 3.97 16.73 -10.57
C LYS A 282 4.67 16.34 -11.87
N THR A 283 5.85 15.78 -11.77
CA THR A 283 6.72 15.44 -12.89
C THR A 283 7.26 14.02 -12.70
N PRO A 284 6.41 13.00 -12.86
CA PRO A 284 6.84 11.62 -12.68
C PRO A 284 7.86 11.22 -13.74
N ASP A 285 8.84 10.42 -13.36
CA ASP A 285 9.82 9.88 -14.31
C ASP A 285 9.30 8.60 -14.97
N TRP A 286 8.28 8.75 -15.83
CA TRP A 286 7.62 7.61 -16.49
C TRP A 286 8.60 6.70 -17.22
N ALA A 287 8.53 5.40 -16.97
CA ALA A 287 9.36 4.39 -17.62
C ALA A 287 8.92 4.09 -19.07
N GLY A 288 7.66 4.36 -19.39
CA GLY A 288 7.06 4.17 -20.69
C GLY A 288 5.54 4.18 -20.60
N ASN A 289 4.86 3.94 -21.73
CA ASN A 289 3.41 3.91 -21.85
C ASN A 289 2.94 2.53 -22.38
N ILE A 290 2.15 1.81 -21.58
CA ILE A 290 1.71 0.44 -21.92
C ILE A 290 0.66 0.37 -23.01
N PHE A 291 0.00 1.48 -23.35
CA PHE A 291 -0.95 1.56 -24.44
C PHE A 291 -0.29 1.96 -25.77
N GLU A 292 0.93 2.52 -25.74
CA GLU A 292 1.73 2.83 -26.94
C GLU A 292 2.61 1.66 -27.36
N THR A 293 3.13 0.91 -26.38
CA THR A 293 3.94 -0.28 -26.60
C THR A 293 3.26 -1.52 -25.96
N SER A 294 3.86 -2.10 -24.96
CA SER A 294 3.25 -3.16 -24.14
C SER A 294 3.80 -3.11 -22.72
N ILE A 295 3.06 -3.68 -21.76
CA ILE A 295 3.57 -3.79 -20.38
C ILE A 295 4.87 -4.61 -20.33
N VAL A 296 5.03 -5.62 -21.21
CA VAL A 296 6.25 -6.42 -21.32
C VAL A 296 7.44 -5.55 -21.74
N GLU A 297 7.24 -4.69 -22.73
CA GLU A 297 8.30 -3.79 -23.22
C GLU A 297 8.63 -2.71 -22.19
N VAL A 298 7.61 -2.10 -21.57
CA VAL A 298 7.82 -1.08 -20.52
C VAL A 298 8.57 -1.66 -19.33
N THR A 299 8.17 -2.81 -18.79
CA THR A 299 8.81 -3.44 -17.62
C THR A 299 10.19 -4.02 -17.94
N SER A 300 10.49 -4.29 -19.21
CA SER A 300 11.81 -4.72 -19.68
C SER A 300 12.68 -3.55 -20.16
N SER A 301 12.17 -2.33 -20.17
CA SER A 301 12.92 -1.15 -20.63
C SER A 301 14.12 -0.86 -19.73
N ALA A 302 15.16 -0.28 -20.32
CA ALA A 302 16.36 0.12 -19.56
C ALA A 302 16.02 1.09 -18.42
N LYS A 303 15.00 1.95 -18.61
CA LYS A 303 14.57 2.93 -17.64
C LYS A 303 13.85 2.27 -16.44
N PHE A 304 12.93 1.34 -16.70
CA PHE A 304 12.27 0.56 -15.65
C PHE A 304 13.28 -0.29 -14.87
N MET A 305 14.10 -1.05 -15.58
CA MET A 305 15.11 -1.94 -14.97
C MET A 305 16.16 -1.16 -14.17
N LYS A 306 16.52 0.04 -14.61
CA LYS A 306 17.42 0.92 -13.83
C LYS A 306 16.86 1.20 -12.45
N ARG A 307 15.56 1.52 -12.33
CA ARG A 307 14.90 1.78 -11.04
C ARG A 307 14.86 0.54 -10.15
N VAL A 308 14.60 -0.65 -10.74
CA VAL A 308 14.64 -1.92 -9.99
C VAL A 308 16.05 -2.18 -9.45
N ILE A 309 17.09 -1.99 -10.28
CA ILE A 309 18.46 -2.16 -9.86
C ILE A 309 18.86 -1.14 -8.78
N GLU A 310 18.44 0.11 -8.91
CA GLU A 310 18.70 1.15 -7.90
C GLU A 310 18.04 0.82 -6.56
N ALA A 311 16.79 0.37 -6.57
CA ALA A 311 16.08 -0.05 -5.36
C ALA A 311 16.75 -1.26 -4.66
N ALA A 312 17.32 -2.19 -5.45
CA ALA A 312 17.99 -3.38 -4.93
C ALA A 312 19.45 -3.12 -4.45
N LYS A 313 20.02 -1.95 -4.73
CA LYS A 313 21.37 -1.61 -4.26
C LYS A 313 21.37 -1.22 -2.78
N PRO A 314 22.36 -1.70 -1.99
CA PRO A 314 22.50 -1.25 -0.63
C PRO A 314 22.78 0.26 -0.59
N GLN A 315 22.10 0.96 0.29
CA GLN A 315 22.44 2.33 0.62
C GLN A 315 23.79 2.36 1.33
N ARG A 316 24.56 3.45 1.16
CA ARG A 316 25.93 3.54 1.73
C ARG A 316 26.02 3.24 3.22
N TYR A 317 24.97 3.60 3.97
CA TYR A 317 24.88 3.37 5.42
C TYR A 317 24.47 1.93 5.79
N CYS A 318 24.06 1.14 4.82
CA CYS A 318 23.69 -0.26 5.02
C CYS A 318 24.83 -1.23 4.72
N VAL A 319 25.97 -0.73 4.21
CA VAL A 319 27.15 -1.54 3.96
C VAL A 319 27.72 -2.04 5.29
N GLY A 320 27.76 -3.35 5.47
CA GLY A 320 28.17 -3.99 6.73
C GLY A 320 27.09 -4.04 7.83
N CYS A 321 25.87 -3.59 7.55
CA CYS A 321 24.75 -3.74 8.48
C CYS A 321 24.28 -5.21 8.54
N GLU A 322 24.16 -5.76 9.74
CA GLU A 322 23.71 -7.14 9.98
C GLU A 322 22.28 -7.43 9.47
N GLU A 323 21.39 -6.41 9.50
CA GLU A 323 20.01 -6.52 9.04
C GLU A 323 19.84 -6.32 7.53
N TYR A 324 20.89 -5.97 6.79
CA TYR A 324 20.76 -5.66 5.36
C TYR A 324 20.14 -6.80 4.55
N ASN A 325 20.52 -8.05 4.83
CA ASN A 325 19.99 -9.21 4.11
C ASN A 325 18.48 -9.40 4.34
N PHE A 326 17.97 -8.90 5.43
CA PHE A 326 16.58 -8.96 5.81
C PHE A 326 15.79 -7.75 5.32
N CYS A 327 16.22 -6.51 5.63
CA CYS A 327 15.45 -5.29 5.34
C CYS A 327 15.75 -4.66 3.96
N LYS A 328 16.82 -5.09 3.25
CA LYS A 328 17.22 -4.58 1.92
C LYS A 328 17.33 -3.05 1.84
N SER A 329 17.77 -2.39 2.88
CA SER A 329 17.87 -0.92 3.05
C SER A 329 16.55 -0.17 3.29
N GLY A 330 15.41 -0.82 3.34
CA GLY A 330 14.15 -0.09 3.48
C GLY A 330 13.75 0.72 2.24
N CYS A 331 12.95 1.78 2.45
CA CYS A 331 12.49 2.63 1.36
C CYS A 331 13.57 3.61 0.91
N GLY A 332 14.00 3.52 -0.35
CA GLY A 332 15.03 4.41 -0.92
C GLY A 332 14.64 5.89 -0.94
N VAL A 333 13.34 6.22 -0.99
CA VAL A 333 12.85 7.61 -0.94
C VAL A 333 13.14 8.22 0.43
N LEU A 334 12.98 7.45 1.50
CA LEU A 334 13.18 7.92 2.88
C LEU A 334 14.65 8.26 3.19
N PHE A 335 15.61 7.65 2.47
CA PHE A 335 17.03 7.98 2.66
C PHE A 335 17.39 9.42 2.30
N LYS A 336 16.57 10.12 1.54
CA LYS A 336 16.73 11.56 1.28
C LYS A 336 16.60 12.42 2.54
N TYR A 337 15.90 11.87 3.56
CA TYR A 337 15.59 12.55 4.83
C TYR A 337 16.36 11.97 6.02
N PHE A 338 17.27 11.03 5.76
CA PHE A 338 18.08 10.39 6.78
C PHE A 338 19.41 11.11 7.00
N ASP A 339 19.64 11.58 8.22
CA ASP A 339 20.94 12.08 8.66
C ASP A 339 21.55 11.11 9.69
N PRO A 340 22.63 10.40 9.33
CA PRO A 340 23.26 9.43 10.22
C PRO A 340 23.99 10.07 11.42
N ASN A 341 24.15 11.40 11.45
CA ASN A 341 24.78 12.10 12.57
C ASN A 341 23.75 12.42 13.68
N LEU A 342 22.46 12.28 13.38
CA LEU A 342 21.42 12.41 14.39
C LEU A 342 21.22 11.04 15.07
N ASP A 343 21.00 11.06 16.38
CA ASP A 343 20.65 9.84 17.13
C ASP A 343 19.22 9.44 16.81
N GLN A 344 19.06 8.67 15.78
CA GLN A 344 17.78 8.21 15.27
C GLN A 344 17.91 6.82 14.67
N ASP A 345 16.78 6.13 14.50
CA ASP A 345 16.75 4.88 13.75
C ASP A 345 16.94 5.13 12.25
N CYS A 346 17.10 4.08 11.48
CA CYS A 346 17.31 4.17 10.03
C CYS A 346 16.00 3.98 9.24
N PRO A 347 15.97 4.34 7.94
CA PRO A 347 14.80 4.09 7.07
C PRO A 347 14.41 2.62 6.88
N GLY A 348 15.20 1.68 7.37
CA GLY A 348 14.88 0.25 7.47
C GLY A 348 14.24 -0.14 8.81
N PHE A 349 14.08 0.81 9.74
CA PHE A 349 13.45 0.61 11.06
C PHE A 349 14.08 -0.51 11.87
N LYS A 350 15.40 -0.45 12.02
CA LYS A 350 16.21 -1.50 12.67
C LYS A 350 15.75 -1.78 14.11
N GLN A 351 15.35 -0.76 14.88
CA GLN A 351 14.87 -0.95 16.24
C GLN A 351 13.60 -1.81 16.28
N PHE A 352 12.68 -1.59 15.34
CA PHE A 352 11.48 -2.41 15.23
C PHE A 352 11.80 -3.86 14.81
N ILE A 353 12.72 -4.06 13.86
CA ILE A 353 13.19 -5.39 13.46
C ILE A 353 13.77 -6.13 14.67
N THR A 354 14.67 -5.48 15.42
CA THR A 354 15.29 -6.06 16.63
C THR A 354 14.24 -6.45 17.67
N PHE A 355 13.22 -5.61 17.89
CA PHE A 355 12.12 -5.93 18.79
C PHE A 355 11.37 -7.20 18.35
N VAL A 356 11.01 -7.32 17.07
CA VAL A 356 10.25 -8.47 16.55
C VAL A 356 11.09 -9.75 16.61
N ARG A 357 12.40 -9.69 16.29
CA ARG A 357 13.31 -10.83 16.47
C ARG A 357 13.33 -11.35 17.92
N GLY A 358 13.49 -10.45 18.87
CA GLY A 358 13.47 -10.83 20.29
C GLY A 358 12.16 -11.46 20.72
N LYS A 359 11.02 -11.11 20.11
CA LYS A 359 9.74 -11.76 20.35
C LYS A 359 9.68 -13.16 19.73
N ASN A 360 10.18 -13.35 18.51
CA ASN A 360 10.27 -14.66 17.86
C ASN A 360 11.18 -15.61 18.66
N GLU A 361 12.35 -15.16 19.09
CA GLU A 361 13.27 -15.90 19.95
C GLU A 361 12.65 -16.29 21.31
N SER A 362 11.76 -15.44 21.84
CA SER A 362 10.99 -15.72 23.06
C SER A 362 9.83 -16.69 22.84
N GLY A 363 9.69 -17.27 21.65
CA GLY A 363 8.69 -18.29 21.32
C GLY A 363 7.39 -17.77 20.72
N ILE A 364 7.27 -16.46 20.42
CA ILE A 364 6.12 -15.92 19.68
C ILE A 364 6.22 -16.36 18.22
N LYS A 365 5.19 -17.07 17.74
CA LYS A 365 5.13 -17.59 16.37
C LYS A 365 4.13 -16.81 15.52
N PRO A 366 4.34 -16.74 14.18
CA PRO A 366 3.36 -16.13 13.30
C PRO A 366 2.02 -16.84 13.35
N LYS A 367 0.95 -16.12 13.11
CA LYS A 367 -0.37 -16.72 12.90
C LYS A 367 -0.37 -17.52 11.59
N SER A 368 -1.22 -18.57 11.52
CA SER A 368 -1.35 -19.36 10.29
C SER A 368 -1.83 -18.48 9.14
N THR A 369 -1.18 -18.64 7.99
CA THR A 369 -1.16 -17.73 6.83
C THR A 369 -2.45 -17.63 6.00
N LYS A 370 -3.63 -17.65 6.62
CA LYS A 370 -4.89 -17.37 5.88
C LYS A 370 -4.97 -15.95 5.26
N TYR A 371 -4.06 -15.06 5.62
CA TYR A 371 -4.13 -13.62 5.34
C TYR A 371 -2.92 -13.04 4.59
N LEU A 372 -2.01 -13.86 4.07
CA LEU A 372 -0.90 -13.36 3.25
C LEU A 372 -1.39 -12.98 1.85
N GLY A 373 -2.18 -11.90 1.76
CA GLY A 373 -2.17 -11.03 0.62
C GLY A 373 -1.17 -9.91 0.93
N LYS A 374 -0.27 -9.62 0.02
CA LYS A 374 0.63 -8.48 0.12
C LYS A 374 -0.24 -7.23 0.16
N SER A 375 -0.39 -6.61 1.31
CA SER A 375 -1.08 -5.32 1.41
C SER A 375 -0.03 -4.22 1.53
N CYS A 376 0.07 -3.38 0.52
CA CYS A 376 0.66 -2.05 0.69
C CYS A 376 -0.31 -1.15 1.41
#